data_e791a6b92ccb791c591b061a80996473
#
_entry.id   e791a6b92ccb791c591b061a80996473
#
_cell.length_a   1.000
_cell.length_b   1.000
_cell.length_c   1.000
_cell.angle_alpha   90.00
_cell.angle_beta   90.00
_cell.angle_gamma   90.00
#
_symmetry.space_group_name_H-M   'P 1'
#
loop_
_entity.id
_entity.type
_entity.pdbx_description
1 polymer ?
#
loop_
_entity_poly.entity_id
_entity_poly.type
_entity_poly.pdbx_seq_one_letter_code
_entity_poly.pdbx_strand_id
1 'polypeptide(L)'
;SASAMDFKMTISRNLKHYNPDLKTIVPEHFYFFDRTSTTAANKWTIILDIDQSGSMGESVIYSSIISCILASMASIKTRIVAFDTNIVDLTEKSDDPVDLLFGFQLGGGTDINKSIAYCEQFIENPAKTLFFLISDLDEGGNRAGLLRRISDMKESGVTVISLLAIADGGKPYYDAQTAQKLAGLGVPCFACTPQLLPTLLEKALKGQDLSKFEKMK
;
A
#
# COMPACT_ATOMS: atom_id res chain seq x y z
N SER A 1 -12.03 -0.69 -28.09
CA SER A 1 -12.94 -1.82 -27.84
C SER A 1 -14.32 -1.28 -27.51
N ALA A 2 -15.39 -1.90 -28.03
CA ALA A 2 -16.79 -1.47 -27.80
C ALA A 2 -17.14 -1.37 -26.31
N SER A 3 -16.50 -2.16 -25.46
CA SER A 3 -16.68 -2.15 -23.99
C SER A 3 -16.20 -0.86 -23.31
N ALA A 4 -15.42 -0.02 -23.99
CA ALA A 4 -14.94 1.25 -23.48
C ALA A 4 -15.76 2.46 -23.96
N MET A 5 -16.76 2.23 -24.81
CA MET A 5 -17.58 3.30 -25.40
C MET A 5 -18.61 3.82 -24.40
N ASP A 6 -18.65 5.13 -24.20
CA ASP A 6 -19.72 5.81 -23.49
C ASP A 6 -20.95 5.93 -24.40
N PHE A 7 -21.81 4.92 -24.34
CA PHE A 7 -23.03 4.88 -25.15
C PHE A 7 -23.94 6.07 -24.86
N LYS A 8 -24.09 6.49 -23.61
CA LYS A 8 -24.94 7.61 -23.23
C LYS A 8 -24.47 8.92 -23.87
N MET A 9 -23.18 9.20 -23.77
CA MET A 9 -22.57 10.40 -24.34
C MET A 9 -22.56 10.34 -25.87
N THR A 10 -22.24 9.16 -26.43
CA THR A 10 -22.25 8.95 -27.90
C THR A 10 -23.65 9.21 -28.47
N ILE A 11 -24.71 8.64 -27.87
CA ILE A 11 -26.07 8.85 -28.35
C ILE A 11 -26.48 10.32 -28.17
N SER A 12 -26.29 10.90 -26.99
CA SER A 12 -26.76 12.26 -26.69
C SER A 12 -26.10 13.32 -27.58
N ARG A 13 -24.84 13.15 -27.91
CA ARG A 13 -24.07 14.10 -28.76
C ARG A 13 -24.32 13.91 -30.27
N ASN A 14 -24.88 12.74 -30.67
CA ASN A 14 -25.19 12.43 -32.06
C ASN A 14 -26.68 12.39 -32.37
N LEU A 15 -27.58 12.86 -31.48
CA LEU A 15 -29.03 12.89 -31.71
C LEU A 15 -29.43 13.61 -33.01
N LYS A 16 -28.66 14.65 -33.41
CA LYS A 16 -28.87 15.39 -34.68
C LYS A 16 -28.64 14.53 -35.94
N HIS A 17 -27.95 13.41 -35.81
CA HIS A 17 -27.67 12.45 -36.87
C HIS A 17 -28.64 11.24 -36.86
N TYR A 18 -29.86 11.44 -36.33
CA TYR A 18 -30.91 10.43 -36.44
C TYR A 18 -31.33 10.27 -37.90
N ASN A 19 -31.27 9.05 -38.40
CA ASN A 19 -31.71 8.71 -39.75
C ASN A 19 -33.14 8.08 -39.64
N PRO A 20 -34.20 8.76 -40.20
CA PRO A 20 -35.54 8.26 -40.09
C PRO A 20 -35.79 6.98 -40.91
N ASP A 21 -35.09 6.81 -42.04
CA ASP A 21 -35.28 5.64 -42.92
C ASP A 21 -34.72 4.36 -42.28
N LEU A 22 -33.58 4.50 -41.58
CA LEU A 22 -32.91 3.40 -40.85
C LEU A 22 -33.41 3.26 -39.44
N LYS A 23 -34.22 4.21 -38.95
CA LYS A 23 -34.72 4.29 -37.56
C LYS A 23 -33.61 4.16 -36.52
N THR A 24 -32.42 4.72 -36.81
CA THR A 24 -31.25 4.62 -35.96
C THR A 24 -30.46 5.93 -35.98
N ILE A 25 -29.55 6.09 -34.98
CA ILE A 25 -28.58 7.18 -34.97
C ILE A 25 -27.29 6.65 -35.62
N VAL A 26 -26.79 7.36 -36.64
CA VAL A 26 -25.49 7.08 -37.28
C VAL A 26 -24.47 8.04 -36.68
N PRO A 27 -23.67 7.61 -35.68
CA PRO A 27 -22.74 8.50 -34.99
C PRO A 27 -21.62 8.95 -35.93
N GLU A 28 -21.37 10.25 -36.00
CA GLU A 28 -20.15 10.79 -36.61
C GLU A 28 -18.96 10.71 -35.66
N HIS A 29 -19.24 10.87 -34.34
CA HIS A 29 -18.21 10.81 -33.32
C HIS A 29 -18.59 9.81 -32.25
N PHE A 30 -17.62 8.92 -31.93
CA PHE A 30 -17.75 7.96 -30.84
C PHE A 30 -17.04 8.53 -29.60
N TYR A 31 -17.73 8.54 -28.48
CA TYR A 31 -17.17 8.96 -27.19
C TYR A 31 -16.83 7.71 -26.39
N PHE A 32 -15.67 7.74 -25.76
CA PHE A 32 -15.18 6.65 -24.96
C PHE A 32 -14.98 7.13 -23.52
N PHE A 33 -15.19 6.26 -22.56
CA PHE A 33 -14.80 6.57 -21.18
C PHE A 33 -13.30 6.84 -21.18
N ASP A 34 -12.93 8.02 -20.68
CA ASP A 34 -11.53 8.39 -20.56
C ASP A 34 -10.90 7.55 -19.43
N ARG A 35 -10.26 6.44 -19.83
CA ARG A 35 -9.58 5.54 -18.89
C ARG A 35 -8.37 6.18 -18.21
N THR A 36 -7.87 7.27 -18.73
CA THR A 36 -6.64 7.91 -18.23
C THR A 36 -6.88 8.95 -17.15
N SER A 37 -7.98 9.72 -17.22
CA SER A 37 -8.20 10.81 -16.27
C SER A 37 -8.92 10.38 -14.97
N THR A 38 -9.84 9.40 -15.06
CA THR A 38 -10.55 8.88 -13.87
C THR A 38 -9.75 7.82 -13.12
N THR A 39 -8.83 7.12 -13.78
CA THR A 39 -8.03 6.04 -13.16
C THR A 39 -6.86 6.56 -12.34
N ALA A 40 -6.17 7.62 -12.75
CA ALA A 40 -5.01 8.11 -12.01
C ALA A 40 -5.40 8.77 -10.68
N ALA A 41 -6.41 9.65 -10.69
CA ALA A 41 -6.89 10.35 -9.48
C ALA A 41 -7.65 9.44 -8.50
N ASN A 42 -8.08 8.25 -8.92
CA ASN A 42 -8.87 7.32 -8.12
C ASN A 42 -8.14 6.04 -7.72
N LYS A 43 -6.88 5.89 -8.12
CA LYS A 43 -6.04 4.74 -7.71
C LYS A 43 -5.68 4.85 -6.23
N TRP A 44 -5.73 3.72 -5.56
CA TRP A 44 -5.13 3.59 -4.24
C TRP A 44 -3.61 3.68 -4.34
N THR A 45 -2.99 4.34 -3.36
CA THR A 45 -1.56 4.30 -3.16
C THR A 45 -1.25 3.38 -1.99
N ILE A 46 -0.35 2.43 -2.19
CA ILE A 46 0.21 1.60 -1.12
C ILE A 46 1.66 2.04 -0.93
N ILE A 47 2.01 2.36 0.30
CA ILE A 47 3.38 2.65 0.71
C ILE A 47 3.82 1.50 1.62
N LEU A 48 4.89 0.82 1.24
CA LEU A 48 5.52 -0.24 2.00
C LEU A 48 6.82 0.30 2.58
N ASP A 49 6.88 0.39 3.89
CA ASP A 49 8.05 0.83 4.65
C ASP A 49 8.63 -0.40 5.37
N ILE A 50 9.74 -0.93 4.86
CA ILE A 50 10.25 -2.25 5.18
C ILE A 50 11.55 -2.12 5.95
N ASP A 51 11.51 -2.54 7.20
CA ASP A 51 12.67 -2.67 8.06
C ASP A 51 13.58 -3.81 7.59
N GLN A 52 14.83 -3.48 7.35
CA GLN A 52 15.91 -4.42 7.03
C GLN A 52 17.06 -4.31 8.04
N SER A 53 16.79 -3.86 9.24
CA SER A 53 17.75 -3.88 10.35
C SER A 53 18.21 -5.30 10.69
N GLY A 54 19.31 -5.41 11.43
CA GLY A 54 19.91 -6.70 11.73
C GLY A 54 19.02 -7.68 12.47
N SER A 55 18.05 -7.19 13.24
CA SER A 55 17.06 -8.01 13.96
C SER A 55 15.99 -8.63 13.06
N MET A 56 15.77 -8.06 11.86
CA MET A 56 14.76 -8.52 10.91
C MET A 56 15.12 -9.79 10.14
N GLY A 57 16.41 -10.19 10.09
CA GLY A 57 16.96 -11.40 9.48
C GLY A 57 16.04 -12.23 8.58
N GLU A 58 15.32 -13.17 9.18
CA GLU A 58 14.42 -14.08 8.45
C GLU A 58 13.12 -13.43 7.97
N SER A 59 12.68 -12.36 8.64
CA SER A 59 11.46 -11.60 8.28
C SER A 59 11.62 -10.87 6.95
N VAL A 60 12.83 -10.61 6.48
CA VAL A 60 13.11 -9.98 5.18
C VAL A 60 12.52 -10.79 4.03
N ILE A 61 12.54 -12.12 4.10
CA ILE A 61 11.97 -12.99 3.07
C ILE A 61 10.46 -12.77 2.95
N TYR A 62 9.74 -12.78 4.08
CA TYR A 62 8.30 -12.54 4.10
C TYR A 62 7.94 -11.14 3.60
N SER A 63 8.69 -10.13 4.03
CA SER A 63 8.52 -8.73 3.62
C SER A 63 8.68 -8.57 2.12
N SER A 64 9.69 -9.22 1.53
CA SER A 64 9.96 -9.18 0.10
C SER A 64 8.86 -9.86 -0.71
N ILE A 65 8.37 -11.01 -0.27
CA ILE A 65 7.23 -11.70 -0.93
C ILE A 65 5.98 -10.81 -0.90
N ILE A 66 5.66 -10.21 0.24
CA ILE A 66 4.54 -9.29 0.38
C ILE A 66 4.69 -8.11 -0.58
N SER A 67 5.89 -7.53 -0.65
CA SER A 67 6.19 -6.39 -1.54
C SER A 67 6.01 -6.74 -3.02
N CYS A 68 6.48 -7.91 -3.45
CA CYS A 68 6.30 -8.39 -4.82
C CYS A 68 4.85 -8.61 -5.18
N ILE A 69 4.06 -9.22 -4.28
CA ILE A 69 2.63 -9.40 -4.50
C ILE A 69 1.93 -8.05 -4.70
N LEU A 70 2.23 -7.06 -3.83
CA LEU A 70 1.62 -5.74 -3.90
C LEU A 70 2.08 -4.94 -5.11
N ALA A 71 3.36 -5.03 -5.49
CA ALA A 71 3.90 -4.37 -6.67
C ALA A 71 3.27 -4.90 -7.97
N SER A 72 2.93 -6.19 -8.04
CA SER A 72 2.32 -6.81 -9.22
C SER A 72 0.87 -6.36 -9.49
N MET A 73 0.25 -5.63 -8.57
CA MET A 73 -1.16 -5.20 -8.70
C MET A 73 -1.30 -3.94 -9.57
N ALA A 74 -1.54 -4.09 -10.86
CA ALA A 74 -1.61 -3.02 -11.86
C ALA A 74 -2.61 -1.88 -11.56
N SER A 75 -3.62 -2.12 -10.73
CA SER A 75 -4.64 -1.13 -10.34
C SER A 75 -4.25 -0.27 -9.14
N ILE A 76 -3.10 -0.51 -8.52
CA ILE A 76 -2.61 0.15 -7.31
C ILE A 76 -1.26 0.81 -7.63
N LYS A 77 -1.04 2.00 -7.09
CA LYS A 77 0.26 2.68 -7.13
C LYS A 77 1.06 2.22 -5.91
N THR A 78 2.07 1.39 -6.10
CA THR A 78 2.88 0.88 -4.99
C THR A 78 4.18 1.67 -4.89
N ARG A 79 4.57 2.04 -3.68
CA ARG A 79 5.85 2.61 -3.29
C ARG A 79 6.52 1.68 -2.31
N ILE A 80 7.78 1.36 -2.54
CA ILE A 80 8.54 0.42 -1.72
C ILE A 80 9.79 1.10 -1.22
N VAL A 81 9.89 1.22 0.09
CA VAL A 81 11.03 1.80 0.79
C VAL A 81 11.59 0.75 1.74
N ALA A 82 12.88 0.49 1.66
CA ALA A 82 13.59 -0.33 2.62
C ALA A 82 14.47 0.56 3.49
N PHE A 83 14.59 0.25 4.75
CA PHE A 83 15.41 1.04 5.66
C PHE A 83 16.12 0.20 6.74
N ASP A 84 17.21 0.76 7.23
CA ASP A 84 17.84 0.48 8.53
C ASP A 84 18.13 1.84 9.22
N THR A 85 19.35 2.27 9.37
CA THR A 85 19.76 3.67 9.65
C THR A 85 19.82 4.51 8.37
N ASN A 86 19.81 3.86 7.20
CA ASN A 86 19.76 4.44 5.87
C ASN A 86 18.41 4.14 5.23
N ILE A 87 18.09 4.82 4.14
CA ILE A 87 16.83 4.65 3.40
C ILE A 87 17.16 4.35 1.95
N VAL A 88 16.48 3.35 1.39
CA VAL A 88 16.59 2.97 -0.02
C VAL A 88 15.21 2.89 -0.64
N ASP A 89 14.96 3.70 -1.67
CA ASP A 89 13.74 3.61 -2.47
C ASP A 89 13.89 2.50 -3.50
N LEU A 90 13.04 1.49 -3.40
CA LEU A 90 13.00 0.30 -4.24
C LEU A 90 11.85 0.33 -5.26
N THR A 91 11.14 1.43 -5.36
CA THR A 91 9.91 1.53 -6.18
C THR A 91 10.14 1.16 -7.63
N GLU A 92 11.27 1.58 -8.22
CA GLU A 92 11.60 1.28 -9.62
C GLU A 92 12.13 -0.16 -9.83
N LYS A 93 12.52 -0.84 -8.74
CA LYS A 93 13.07 -2.21 -8.77
C LYS A 93 12.02 -3.26 -8.42
N SER A 94 10.77 -2.86 -8.23
CA SER A 94 9.68 -3.72 -7.77
C SER A 94 9.28 -4.83 -8.76
N ASP A 95 9.76 -4.75 -10.00
CA ASP A 95 9.45 -5.74 -11.04
C ASP A 95 10.26 -7.04 -10.90
N ASP A 96 11.37 -7.02 -10.15
CA ASP A 96 12.21 -8.21 -9.89
C ASP A 96 12.24 -8.55 -8.39
N PRO A 97 11.54 -9.64 -7.98
CA PRO A 97 11.56 -10.13 -6.60
C PRO A 97 12.95 -10.49 -6.09
N VAL A 98 13.85 -10.91 -6.99
CA VAL A 98 15.22 -11.30 -6.63
C VAL A 98 16.04 -10.07 -6.28
N ASP A 99 15.90 -9.00 -7.07
CA ASP A 99 16.55 -7.73 -6.77
C ASP A 99 16.04 -7.12 -5.46
N LEU A 100 14.76 -7.28 -5.14
CA LEU A 100 14.19 -6.87 -3.85
C LEU A 100 14.73 -7.71 -2.69
N LEU A 101 14.91 -9.03 -2.88
CA LEU A 101 15.39 -9.93 -1.84
C LEU A 101 16.88 -9.78 -1.56
N PHE A 102 17.70 -9.63 -2.60
CA PHE A 102 19.17 -9.72 -2.50
C PHE A 102 19.89 -8.41 -2.80
N GLY A 103 19.19 -7.43 -3.38
CA GLY A 103 19.80 -6.18 -3.84
C GLY A 103 20.26 -5.25 -2.72
N PHE A 104 19.76 -5.43 -1.49
CA PHE A 104 20.08 -4.57 -0.34
C PHE A 104 20.16 -5.39 0.94
N GLN A 105 21.37 -5.78 1.30
CA GLN A 105 21.65 -6.19 2.66
C GLN A 105 21.97 -4.92 3.47
N LEU A 106 20.94 -4.31 4.02
CA LEU A 106 21.06 -3.45 5.15
C LEU A 106 21.33 -4.38 6.37
N GLY A 107 21.79 -3.93 7.43
CA GLY A 107 22.17 -4.80 8.58
C GLY A 107 22.63 -3.96 9.74
N GLY A 108 22.34 -2.66 9.63
CA GLY A 108 22.64 -1.67 10.65
C GLY A 108 21.63 -1.65 11.79
N GLY A 109 21.62 -0.55 12.54
CA GLY A 109 20.58 -0.25 13.52
C GLY A 109 19.26 0.15 12.83
N THR A 110 18.28 0.62 13.61
CA THR A 110 16.92 0.91 13.14
C THR A 110 16.56 2.36 13.38
N ASP A 111 16.10 3.09 12.36
CA ASP A 111 15.51 4.44 12.49
C ASP A 111 14.19 4.52 11.72
N ILE A 112 13.14 3.98 12.33
CA ILE A 112 11.79 3.94 11.77
C ILE A 112 11.25 5.38 11.59
N ASN A 113 11.50 6.26 12.56
CA ASN A 113 11.03 7.64 12.49
C ASN A 113 11.56 8.37 11.26
N LYS A 114 12.83 8.15 10.89
CA LYS A 114 13.44 8.73 9.71
C LYS A 114 12.85 8.16 8.42
N SER A 115 12.59 6.86 8.38
CA SER A 115 11.98 6.22 7.22
C SER A 115 10.56 6.70 6.98
N ILE A 116 9.74 6.77 8.02
CA ILE A 116 8.38 7.33 7.92
C ILE A 116 8.43 8.77 7.39
N ALA A 117 9.36 9.60 7.91
CA ALA A 117 9.53 10.97 7.42
C ALA A 117 9.83 11.04 5.91
N TYR A 118 10.60 10.08 5.40
CA TYR A 118 10.84 9.95 3.97
C TYR A 118 9.60 9.51 3.21
N CYS A 119 8.84 8.55 3.74
CA CYS A 119 7.65 8.00 3.10
C CYS A 119 6.50 9.01 3.01
N GLU A 120 6.40 9.98 3.91
CA GLU A 120 5.36 11.02 3.92
C GLU A 120 5.24 11.78 2.59
N GLN A 121 6.33 11.95 1.84
CA GLN A 121 6.33 12.61 0.53
C GLN A 121 5.49 11.89 -0.54
N PHE A 122 5.21 10.61 -0.36
CA PHE A 122 4.42 9.81 -1.29
C PHE A 122 2.92 9.85 -1.03
N ILE A 123 2.48 10.52 0.02
CA ILE A 123 1.07 10.66 0.40
C ILE A 123 0.44 11.79 -0.41
N GLU A 124 -0.11 11.46 -1.59
CA GLU A 124 -0.79 12.42 -2.47
C GLU A 124 -2.27 12.60 -2.09
N ASN A 125 -2.94 11.51 -1.71
CA ASN A 125 -4.33 11.50 -1.27
C ASN A 125 -4.45 10.63 0.00
N PRO A 126 -4.46 11.25 1.19
CA PRO A 126 -4.49 10.52 2.46
C PRO A 126 -5.63 9.49 2.55
N ALA A 127 -6.86 9.87 2.15
CA ALA A 127 -8.03 8.99 2.21
C ALA A 127 -7.96 7.76 1.27
N LYS A 128 -6.99 7.74 0.34
CA LYS A 128 -6.72 6.63 -0.58
C LYS A 128 -5.29 6.11 -0.44
N THR A 129 -4.68 6.30 0.71
CA THR A 129 -3.34 5.79 1.00
C THR A 129 -3.42 4.71 2.08
N LEU A 130 -2.84 3.55 1.77
CA LEU A 130 -2.54 2.50 2.74
C LEU A 130 -1.03 2.58 3.03
N PHE A 131 -0.68 2.76 4.27
CA PHE A 131 0.71 2.76 4.73
C PHE A 131 0.97 1.48 5.53
N PHE A 132 1.88 0.65 5.07
CA PHE A 132 2.32 -0.57 5.74
C PHE A 132 3.70 -0.35 6.33
N LEU A 133 3.81 -0.42 7.64
CA LEU A 133 5.08 -0.52 8.35
C LEU A 133 5.35 -1.99 8.64
N ILE A 134 6.40 -2.54 8.06
CA ILE A 134 6.83 -3.93 8.25
C ILE A 134 8.11 -3.93 9.07
N SER A 135 8.03 -4.22 10.37
CA SER A 135 9.15 -4.06 11.31
C SER A 135 8.90 -4.89 12.58
N ASP A 136 9.96 -5.15 13.33
CA ASP A 136 9.88 -5.62 14.71
C ASP A 136 9.61 -4.48 15.71
N LEU A 137 9.47 -3.25 15.22
CA LEU A 137 9.19 -2.04 15.98
C LEU A 137 10.26 -1.65 17.03
N ASP A 138 11.46 -2.23 16.95
CA ASP A 138 12.58 -1.87 17.82
C ASP A 138 13.24 -0.58 17.32
N GLU A 139 12.66 0.55 17.70
CA GLU A 139 13.11 1.89 17.30
C GLU A 139 14.40 2.28 18.01
N GLY A 140 15.48 2.32 17.28
CA GLY A 140 16.81 2.75 17.79
C GLY A 140 16.98 4.28 17.85
N GLY A 141 16.10 5.04 17.21
CA GLY A 141 16.19 6.49 17.08
C GLY A 141 15.17 7.25 17.95
N ASN A 142 14.18 7.88 17.31
CA ASN A 142 13.22 8.77 17.97
C ASN A 142 11.82 8.16 18.06
N ARG A 143 11.57 7.32 19.06
CA ARG A 143 10.25 6.69 19.30
C ARG A 143 9.10 7.70 19.46
N ALA A 144 9.34 8.83 20.10
CA ALA A 144 8.30 9.84 20.25
C ALA A 144 7.94 10.48 18.91
N GLY A 145 8.93 10.72 18.05
CA GLY A 145 8.74 11.20 16.68
C GLY A 145 7.97 10.20 15.82
N LEU A 146 8.34 8.91 15.88
CA LEU A 146 7.61 7.81 15.23
C LEU A 146 6.11 7.84 15.55
N LEU A 147 5.76 7.85 16.84
CA LEU A 147 4.37 7.81 17.29
C LEU A 147 3.60 9.06 16.86
N ARG A 148 4.23 10.22 16.90
CA ARG A 148 3.64 11.48 16.45
C ARG A 148 3.34 11.43 14.95
N ARG A 149 4.31 11.02 14.11
CA ARG A 149 4.11 10.92 12.64
C ARG A 149 2.99 9.96 12.28
N ILE A 150 2.94 8.81 12.93
CA ILE A 150 1.84 7.85 12.74
C ILE A 150 0.49 8.46 13.13
N SER A 151 0.41 9.20 14.25
CA SER A 151 -0.81 9.93 14.64
C SER A 151 -1.22 10.94 13.59
N ASP A 152 -0.29 11.79 13.14
CA ASP A 152 -0.53 12.84 12.15
C ASP A 152 -1.02 12.22 10.82
N MET A 153 -0.41 11.12 10.36
CA MET A 153 -0.86 10.38 9.17
C MET A 153 -2.30 9.88 9.32
N LYS A 154 -2.63 9.26 10.44
CA LYS A 154 -4.00 8.77 10.69
C LYS A 154 -5.02 9.89 10.75
N GLU A 155 -4.70 10.99 11.42
CA GLU A 155 -5.56 12.17 11.48
C GLU A 155 -5.79 12.80 10.10
N SER A 156 -4.82 12.71 9.21
CA SER A 156 -4.98 13.14 7.81
C SER A 156 -5.88 12.21 6.97
N GLY A 157 -6.17 11.00 7.45
CA GLY A 157 -7.03 10.03 6.78
C GLY A 157 -6.28 8.85 6.14
N VAL A 158 -4.95 8.73 6.34
CA VAL A 158 -4.18 7.57 5.90
C VAL A 158 -4.56 6.33 6.71
N THR A 159 -4.77 5.20 6.04
CA THR A 159 -4.93 3.91 6.72
C THR A 159 -3.56 3.34 7.00
N VAL A 160 -3.13 3.38 8.26
CA VAL A 160 -1.84 2.84 8.71
C VAL A 160 -2.04 1.43 9.28
N ILE A 161 -1.16 0.50 8.87
CA ILE A 161 -1.15 -0.90 9.30
C ILE A 161 0.29 -1.27 9.64
N SER A 162 0.51 -1.88 10.80
CA SER A 162 1.81 -2.43 11.17
C SER A 162 1.81 -3.94 11.04
N LEU A 163 2.68 -4.46 10.17
CA LEU A 163 2.93 -5.88 10.01
C LEU A 163 4.17 -6.25 10.82
N LEU A 164 3.96 -7.04 11.85
CA LEU A 164 5.02 -7.43 12.78
C LEU A 164 5.93 -8.50 12.18
N ALA A 165 7.21 -8.43 12.50
CA ALA A 165 8.21 -9.42 12.10
C ALA A 165 7.82 -10.82 12.59
N ILE A 166 8.07 -11.82 11.74
CA ILE A 166 7.82 -13.23 12.04
C ILE A 166 9.17 -13.93 12.09
N ALA A 167 9.53 -14.42 13.28
CA ALA A 167 10.71 -15.25 13.47
C ALA A 167 10.45 -16.70 13.01
N ASP A 168 11.51 -17.53 12.99
CA ASP A 168 11.43 -18.97 12.75
C ASP A 168 10.35 -19.65 13.59
N GLY A 169 9.57 -20.51 12.96
CA GLY A 169 8.45 -21.21 13.58
C GLY A 169 7.17 -20.37 13.71
N GLY A 170 7.08 -19.22 13.02
CA GLY A 170 5.86 -18.39 12.94
C GLY A 170 5.56 -17.58 14.19
N LYS A 171 6.50 -17.45 15.13
CA LYS A 171 6.32 -16.62 16.33
C LYS A 171 6.68 -15.17 16.03
N PRO A 172 5.79 -14.20 16.32
CA PRO A 172 6.13 -12.79 16.17
C PRO A 172 7.19 -12.37 17.20
N TYR A 173 8.21 -11.68 16.71
CA TYR A 173 9.23 -11.01 17.53
C TYR A 173 9.12 -9.51 17.30
N TYR A 174 8.86 -8.73 18.34
CA TYR A 174 8.67 -7.28 18.22
C TYR A 174 8.73 -6.57 19.56
N ASP A 175 9.00 -5.25 19.56
CA ASP A 175 8.87 -4.40 20.74
C ASP A 175 7.40 -4.21 21.13
N ALA A 176 7.01 -4.93 22.19
CA ALA A 176 5.64 -4.91 22.72
C ALA A 176 5.20 -3.52 23.20
N GLN A 177 6.13 -2.68 23.69
CA GLN A 177 5.81 -1.32 24.15
C GLN A 177 5.38 -0.43 22.97
N THR A 178 6.14 -0.45 21.88
CA THR A 178 5.82 0.33 20.67
C THR A 178 4.55 -0.19 20.03
N ALA A 179 4.37 -1.51 19.94
CA ALA A 179 3.13 -2.12 19.41
C ALA A 179 1.90 -1.71 20.23
N GLN A 180 1.99 -1.72 21.55
CA GLN A 180 0.88 -1.28 22.44
C GLN A 180 0.53 0.20 22.24
N LYS A 181 1.54 1.07 22.07
CA LYS A 181 1.31 2.49 21.80
C LYS A 181 0.66 2.71 20.43
N LEU A 182 1.11 2.00 19.40
CA LEU A 182 0.49 2.04 18.08
C LEU A 182 -0.96 1.53 18.10
N ALA A 183 -1.23 0.44 18.82
CA ALA A 183 -2.59 -0.06 19.03
C ALA A 183 -3.46 0.97 19.75
N GLY A 184 -2.91 1.69 20.74
CA GLY A 184 -3.57 2.81 21.44
C GLY A 184 -3.94 3.97 20.51
N LEU A 185 -3.17 4.18 19.44
CA LEU A 185 -3.49 5.12 18.35
C LEU A 185 -4.49 4.52 17.35
N GLY A 186 -4.97 3.29 17.56
CA GLY A 186 -5.87 2.59 16.64
C GLY A 186 -5.16 2.09 15.35
N VAL A 187 -3.85 1.84 15.40
CA VAL A 187 -3.10 1.17 14.35
C VAL A 187 -3.20 -0.33 14.58
N PRO A 188 -3.76 -1.13 13.64
CA PRO A 188 -3.72 -2.57 13.74
C PRO A 188 -2.27 -3.07 13.62
N CYS A 189 -1.82 -3.85 14.60
CA CYS A 189 -0.48 -4.42 14.69
C CYS A 189 -0.60 -5.94 14.77
N PHE A 190 -0.20 -6.68 13.74
CA PHE A 190 -0.28 -8.15 13.73
C PHE A 190 0.72 -8.77 12.77
N ALA A 191 1.06 -10.03 13.02
CA ALA A 191 1.84 -10.82 12.08
C ALA A 191 0.97 -11.23 10.88
N CYS A 192 1.48 -11.04 9.67
CA CYS A 192 0.76 -11.39 8.44
C CYS A 192 1.63 -12.29 7.56
N THR A 193 1.12 -13.47 7.24
CA THR A 193 1.73 -14.32 6.21
C THR A 193 1.26 -13.90 4.82
N PRO A 194 2.03 -14.20 3.74
CA PRO A 194 1.63 -13.87 2.37
C PRO A 194 0.25 -14.41 1.98
N GLN A 195 -0.18 -15.54 2.54
CA GLN A 195 -1.50 -16.15 2.27
C GLN A 195 -2.66 -15.30 2.80
N LEU A 196 -2.45 -14.55 3.87
CA LEU A 196 -3.48 -13.69 4.48
C LEU A 196 -3.56 -12.30 3.84
N LEU A 197 -2.54 -11.91 3.09
CA LEU A 197 -2.42 -10.58 2.49
C LEU A 197 -3.61 -10.20 1.59
N PRO A 198 -4.15 -11.06 0.69
CA PRO A 198 -5.29 -10.71 -0.13
C PRO A 198 -6.52 -10.32 0.69
N THR A 199 -6.81 -11.10 1.75
CA THR A 199 -7.94 -10.83 2.66
C THR A 199 -7.73 -9.53 3.44
N LEU A 200 -6.50 -9.26 3.88
CA LEU A 200 -6.14 -8.01 4.56
C LEU A 200 -6.37 -6.80 3.66
N LEU A 201 -5.87 -6.87 2.42
CA LEU A 201 -6.02 -5.80 1.44
C LEU A 201 -7.49 -5.54 1.11
N GLU A 202 -8.26 -6.59 0.87
CA GLU A 202 -9.69 -6.44 0.58
C GLU A 202 -10.40 -5.68 1.70
N LYS A 203 -10.14 -6.05 2.95
CA LYS A 203 -10.73 -5.37 4.13
C LYS A 203 -10.25 -3.93 4.26
N ALA A 204 -8.94 -3.69 4.11
CA ALA A 204 -8.36 -2.36 4.20
C ALA A 204 -8.93 -1.42 3.12
N LEU A 205 -9.00 -1.88 1.86
CA LEU A 205 -9.54 -1.10 0.74
C LEU A 205 -11.04 -0.81 0.88
N LYS A 206 -11.78 -1.68 1.60
CA LYS A 206 -13.20 -1.47 1.92
C LYS A 206 -13.42 -0.63 3.19
N GLY A 207 -12.35 -0.18 3.86
CA GLY A 207 -12.44 0.56 5.12
C GLY A 207 -13.03 -0.25 6.29
N GLN A 208 -12.91 -1.59 6.24
CA GLN A 208 -13.40 -2.47 7.29
C GLN A 208 -12.47 -2.46 8.50
N ASP A 209 -13.05 -2.72 9.68
CA ASP A 209 -12.27 -2.83 10.91
C ASP A 209 -11.27 -4.00 10.86
N LEU A 210 -9.99 -3.66 10.96
CA LEU A 210 -8.88 -4.61 10.95
C LEU A 210 -8.47 -5.09 12.34
N SER A 211 -9.03 -4.53 13.42
CA SER A 211 -8.70 -4.91 14.81
C SER A 211 -9.03 -6.37 15.12
N LYS A 212 -9.92 -6.97 14.34
CA LYS A 212 -10.31 -8.39 14.48
C LYS A 212 -9.49 -9.32 13.60
N PHE A 213 -8.56 -8.81 12.79
CA PHE A 213 -7.77 -9.64 11.87
C PHE A 213 -6.84 -10.59 12.63
N GLU A 214 -6.33 -10.18 13.80
CA GLU A 214 -5.50 -11.02 14.68
C GLU A 214 -6.15 -12.35 15.14
N LYS A 215 -7.48 -12.42 15.13
CA LYS A 215 -8.23 -13.59 15.64
C LYS A 215 -8.56 -14.61 14.55
N MET A 216 -8.09 -14.42 13.33
CA MET A 216 -8.31 -15.34 12.21
C MET A 216 -7.13 -16.31 12.05
N LYS A 217 -6.72 -16.96 13.16
CA LYS A 217 -5.78 -18.07 13.16
C LYS A 217 -6.53 -19.38 12.94
#